data_347a1b4a3fb1ca9c90f64805079260bb
#
_entry.id   347a1b4a3fb1ca9c90f64805079260bb
#
_cell.length_a   1.000
_cell.length_b   1.000
_cell.length_c   1.000
_cell.angle_alpha   90.00
_cell.angle_beta   90.00
_cell.angle_gamma   90.00
#
_symmetry.space_group_name_H-M   'P 1'
#
loop_
_entity.id
_entity.type
_entity.pdbx_description
1 polymer ?
#
loop_
_entity_poly.entity_id
_entity_poly.type
_entity_poly.pdbx_seq_one_letter_code
_entity_poly.pdbx_strand_id
1 'polypeptide(L)'
;MKTRNTLQKNIILEQARRLHHPTAEEVYEAVFRAYPSISRATVYRNLKKLSEEGAISHVRLPDGADRFDSMTQKHYHIRCTECGRVFDVDMPYFSGLEDKIADKHGFDVNGHDITFVGLCPDCKIKKKRGQ
;
A
#
# COMPACT_ATOMS: atom_id res chain seq x y z
N MET A 1 -14.68 13.31 23.73
CA MET A 1 -15.73 13.29 22.69
C MET A 1 -15.09 13.23 21.30
N LYS A 2 -15.53 12.27 20.50
CA LYS A 2 -14.99 12.12 19.15
C LYS A 2 -15.66 13.11 18.20
N THR A 3 -14.85 13.79 17.40
CA THR A 3 -15.36 14.69 16.36
C THR A 3 -15.82 13.87 15.15
N ARG A 4 -16.56 14.51 14.25
CA ARG A 4 -16.96 13.92 12.98
C ARG A 4 -15.74 13.45 12.18
N ASN A 5 -14.69 14.27 12.15
CA ASN A 5 -13.46 13.93 11.42
C ASN A 5 -12.78 12.70 12.01
N THR A 6 -12.78 12.56 13.35
CA THR A 6 -12.20 11.40 14.03
C THR A 6 -12.98 10.13 13.70
N LEU A 7 -14.32 10.20 13.67
CA LEU A 7 -15.15 9.05 13.32
C LEU A 7 -14.90 8.60 11.88
N GLN A 8 -14.84 9.55 10.94
CA GLN A 8 -14.57 9.23 9.54
C GLN A 8 -13.19 8.61 9.37
N LYS A 9 -12.18 9.15 10.06
CA LYS A 9 -10.81 8.63 10.03
C LYS A 9 -10.76 7.19 10.51
N ASN A 10 -11.47 6.89 11.61
CA ASN A 10 -11.52 5.52 12.16
C ASN A 10 -12.22 4.54 11.22
N ILE A 11 -13.30 4.97 10.59
CA ILE A 11 -14.02 4.16 9.61
C ILE A 11 -13.10 3.80 8.43
N ILE A 12 -12.40 4.80 7.93
CA ILE A 12 -11.50 4.61 6.78
C ILE A 12 -10.35 3.68 7.15
N LEU A 13 -9.74 3.87 8.31
CA LEU A 13 -8.67 3.03 8.81
C LEU A 13 -9.11 1.57 8.95
N GLU A 14 -10.30 1.35 9.51
CA GLU A 14 -10.83 0.00 9.67
C GLU A 14 -11.02 -0.69 8.33
N GLN A 15 -11.59 0.01 7.34
CA GLN A 15 -11.79 -0.57 6.01
C GLN A 15 -10.44 -0.87 5.33
N ALA A 16 -9.47 0.03 5.46
CA ALA A 16 -8.15 -0.19 4.89
C ALA A 16 -7.48 -1.44 5.49
N ARG A 17 -7.66 -1.66 6.80
CA ARG A 17 -7.08 -2.82 7.50
C ARG A 17 -7.71 -4.14 7.08
N ARG A 18 -8.98 -4.13 6.69
CA ARG A 18 -9.69 -5.34 6.26
C ARG A 18 -9.28 -5.81 4.87
N LEU A 19 -8.79 -4.88 4.06
CA LEU A 19 -8.41 -5.17 2.69
C LEU A 19 -6.93 -5.54 2.62
N HIS A 20 -6.55 -6.32 1.61
CA HIS A 20 -5.17 -6.75 1.40
C HIS A 20 -4.49 -5.81 0.42
N HIS A 21 -3.59 -4.97 0.92
CA HIS A 21 -2.86 -3.97 0.13
C HIS A 21 -3.77 -3.18 -0.83
N PRO A 22 -4.81 -2.51 -0.30
CA PRO A 22 -5.78 -1.86 -1.16
C PRO A 22 -5.23 -0.59 -1.80
N THR A 23 -5.80 -0.24 -2.95
CA THR A 23 -5.65 1.10 -3.52
C THR A 23 -6.59 2.05 -2.77
N ALA A 24 -6.39 3.35 -2.94
CA ALA A 24 -7.30 4.34 -2.36
C ALA A 24 -8.72 4.17 -2.88
N GLU A 25 -8.87 3.85 -4.17
CA GLU A 25 -10.19 3.63 -4.76
C GLU A 25 -10.88 2.39 -4.16
N GLU A 26 -10.14 1.32 -3.92
CA GLU A 26 -10.69 0.13 -3.28
C GLU A 26 -11.15 0.42 -1.85
N VAL A 27 -10.40 1.24 -1.11
CA VAL A 27 -10.82 1.67 0.22
C VAL A 27 -12.08 2.51 0.13
N TYR A 28 -12.14 3.45 -0.82
CA TYR A 28 -13.33 4.28 -1.02
C TYR A 28 -14.56 3.42 -1.32
N GLU A 29 -14.44 2.44 -2.20
CA GLU A 29 -15.57 1.55 -2.54
C GLU A 29 -16.08 0.79 -1.32
N ALA A 30 -15.16 0.30 -0.47
CA ALA A 30 -15.54 -0.39 0.76
C ALA A 30 -16.25 0.54 1.74
N VAL A 31 -15.75 1.77 1.88
CA VAL A 31 -16.37 2.79 2.73
C VAL A 31 -17.75 3.17 2.18
N PHE A 32 -17.86 3.36 0.89
CA PHE A 32 -19.11 3.77 0.24
C PHE A 32 -20.26 2.77 0.50
N ARG A 33 -19.97 1.49 0.51
CA ARG A 33 -20.98 0.45 0.75
C ARG A 33 -21.67 0.62 2.11
N ALA A 34 -20.92 1.02 3.13
CA ALA A 34 -21.44 1.16 4.49
C ALA A 34 -21.80 2.61 4.84
N TYR A 35 -21.10 3.58 4.27
CA TYR A 35 -21.21 4.99 4.61
C TYR A 35 -21.19 5.84 3.35
N PRO A 36 -22.28 5.83 2.55
CA PRO A 36 -22.29 6.53 1.26
C PRO A 36 -22.16 8.04 1.35
N SER A 37 -22.33 8.62 2.54
CA SER A 37 -22.17 10.07 2.72
C SER A 37 -20.72 10.53 2.81
N ILE A 38 -19.77 9.58 2.99
CA ILE A 38 -18.35 9.93 3.04
C ILE A 38 -17.82 10.05 1.60
N SER A 39 -17.30 11.23 1.26
CA SER A 39 -16.86 11.51 -0.11
C SER A 39 -15.52 10.83 -0.43
N ARG A 40 -15.27 10.67 -1.73
CA ARG A 40 -14.00 10.17 -2.22
C ARG A 40 -12.83 11.05 -1.74
N ALA A 41 -13.00 12.37 -1.81
CA ALA A 41 -11.98 13.32 -1.35
C ALA A 41 -11.64 13.12 0.12
N THR A 42 -12.66 12.88 0.95
CA THR A 42 -12.47 12.62 2.37
C THR A 42 -11.67 11.34 2.60
N VAL A 43 -11.98 10.27 1.86
CA VAL A 43 -11.25 9.01 1.97
C VAL A 43 -9.78 9.21 1.58
N TYR A 44 -9.52 9.83 0.46
CA TYR A 44 -8.15 10.05 -0.03
C TYR A 44 -7.35 10.91 0.93
N ARG A 45 -7.95 11.99 1.44
CA ARG A 45 -7.30 12.89 2.40
C ARG A 45 -6.94 12.16 3.70
N ASN A 46 -7.84 11.33 4.19
CA ASN A 46 -7.61 10.58 5.43
C ASN A 46 -6.56 9.48 5.26
N LEU A 47 -6.53 8.81 4.11
CA LEU A 47 -5.49 7.83 3.82
C LEU A 47 -4.11 8.48 3.83
N LYS A 48 -4.00 9.68 3.27
CA LYS A 48 -2.75 10.44 3.30
C LYS A 48 -2.33 10.76 4.73
N LYS A 49 -3.26 11.26 5.54
CA LYS A 49 -3.00 11.58 6.95
C LYS A 49 -2.58 10.35 7.74
N LEU A 50 -3.30 9.24 7.55
CA LEU A 50 -2.99 7.99 8.24
C LEU A 50 -1.60 7.48 7.88
N SER A 51 -1.19 7.63 6.63
CA SER A 51 0.16 7.27 6.20
C SER A 51 1.21 8.16 6.85
N GLU A 52 0.97 9.46 6.88
CA GLU A 52 1.89 10.42 7.50
C GLU A 52 2.03 10.19 9.00
N GLU A 53 0.95 9.75 9.65
CA GLU A 53 0.95 9.45 11.08
C GLU A 53 1.55 8.07 11.40
N GLY A 54 1.82 7.26 10.41
CA GLY A 54 2.37 5.92 10.60
C GLY A 54 1.34 4.85 10.97
N ALA A 55 0.05 5.14 10.87
CA ALA A 55 -1.00 4.16 11.16
C ALA A 55 -1.14 3.11 10.05
N ILE A 56 -0.80 3.49 8.83
CA ILE A 56 -0.70 2.58 7.68
C ILE A 56 0.53 2.98 6.88
N SER A 57 1.02 2.06 6.06
CA SER A 57 2.15 2.32 5.17
C SER A 57 1.65 2.63 3.76
N HIS A 58 2.29 3.56 3.08
CA HIS A 58 1.99 3.92 1.71
C HIS A 58 2.97 3.17 0.80
N VAL A 59 2.47 2.27 -0.02
CA VAL A 59 3.27 1.47 -0.94
C VAL A 59 3.21 2.14 -2.32
N ARG A 60 4.30 2.77 -2.71
CA ARG A 60 4.39 3.45 -4.01
C ARG A 60 4.85 2.46 -5.07
N LEU A 61 4.13 2.42 -6.17
CA LEU A 61 4.44 1.54 -7.29
C LEU A 61 4.80 2.38 -8.52
N PRO A 62 5.87 2.00 -9.23
CA PRO A 62 6.29 2.77 -10.41
C PRO A 62 5.24 2.80 -11.52
N ASP A 63 4.50 1.70 -11.66
CA ASP A 63 3.45 1.58 -12.67
C ASP A 63 2.21 1.01 -12.01
N GLY A 64 1.12 1.73 -12.10
CA GLY A 64 -0.13 1.38 -11.46
C GLY A 64 -0.41 2.25 -10.25
N ALA A 65 -1.57 2.04 -9.64
CA ALA A 65 -2.00 2.83 -8.50
C ALA A 65 -1.23 2.44 -7.22
N ASP A 66 -0.90 3.44 -6.43
CA ASP A 66 -0.29 3.22 -5.11
C ASP A 66 -1.23 2.42 -4.23
N ARG A 67 -0.65 1.66 -3.31
CA ARG A 67 -1.41 0.83 -2.37
C ARG A 67 -1.07 1.19 -0.94
N PHE A 68 -1.89 0.71 -0.02
CA PHE A 68 -1.71 0.96 1.40
C PHE A 68 -1.61 -0.38 2.13
N ASP A 69 -0.85 -0.39 3.21
CA ASP A 69 -0.57 -1.60 3.97
C ASP A 69 -0.77 -1.33 5.45
N SER A 70 -1.53 -2.17 6.13
CA SER A 70 -1.74 -2.05 7.57
C SER A 70 -0.50 -2.47 8.37
N MET A 71 0.43 -3.19 7.77
CA MET A 71 1.70 -3.54 8.41
C MET A 71 2.65 -2.35 8.32
N THR A 72 3.04 -1.80 9.46
CA THR A 72 3.86 -0.59 9.52
C THR A 72 5.36 -0.87 9.69
N GLN A 73 5.75 -2.10 10.00
CA GLN A 73 7.16 -2.48 10.05
C GLN A 73 7.73 -2.51 8.64
N LYS A 74 8.99 -2.10 8.51
CA LYS A 74 9.65 -2.08 7.22
C LYS A 74 9.79 -3.49 6.66
N HIS A 75 9.33 -3.69 5.45
CA HIS A 75 9.39 -4.98 4.75
C HIS A 75 9.32 -4.75 3.26
N TYR A 76 9.51 -5.82 2.49
CA TYR A 76 9.46 -5.74 1.04
C TYR A 76 8.14 -6.30 0.51
N HIS A 77 7.85 -5.98 -0.74
CA HIS A 77 6.62 -6.40 -1.40
C HIS A 77 6.94 -7.05 -2.74
N ILE A 78 5.97 -7.80 -3.26
CA ILE A 78 6.04 -8.33 -4.61
C ILE A 78 4.72 -8.02 -5.31
N ARG A 79 4.81 -7.54 -6.54
CA ARG A 79 3.64 -7.16 -7.35
C ARG A 79 3.54 -8.09 -8.55
N CYS A 80 2.33 -8.57 -8.82
CA CYS A 80 2.05 -9.33 -10.02
C CYS A 80 1.98 -8.39 -11.22
N THR A 81 2.75 -8.70 -12.26
CA THR A 81 2.79 -7.88 -13.47
C THR A 81 1.51 -7.97 -14.31
N GLU A 82 0.71 -9.02 -14.12
CA GLU A 82 -0.55 -9.20 -14.85
C GLU A 82 -1.75 -8.59 -14.14
N CYS A 83 -2.00 -9.00 -12.90
CA CYS A 83 -3.19 -8.54 -12.16
C CYS A 83 -2.94 -7.35 -11.25
N GLY A 84 -1.69 -6.99 -11.00
CA GLY A 84 -1.34 -5.84 -10.17
C GLY A 84 -1.44 -6.05 -8.68
N ARG A 85 -1.84 -7.24 -8.23
CA ARG A 85 -1.94 -7.52 -6.79
C ARG A 85 -0.57 -7.46 -6.14
N VAL A 86 -0.56 -7.02 -4.89
CA VAL A 86 0.66 -6.85 -4.10
C VAL A 86 0.60 -7.76 -2.88
N PHE A 87 1.71 -8.41 -2.61
CA PHE A 87 1.86 -9.34 -1.47
C PHE A 87 3.11 -8.96 -0.68
N ASP A 88 3.12 -9.30 0.60
CA ASP A 88 4.32 -9.14 1.43
C ASP A 88 5.33 -10.22 1.08
N VAL A 89 6.61 -9.85 1.13
CA VAL A 89 7.71 -10.79 0.94
C VAL A 89 8.29 -11.14 2.29
N ASP A 90 8.34 -12.43 2.59
CA ASP A 90 8.91 -12.94 3.85
C ASP A 90 10.41 -13.05 3.73
N MET A 91 11.08 -11.94 4.03
CA MET A 91 12.54 -11.90 4.08
C MET A 91 12.96 -10.80 5.04
N PRO A 92 14.16 -10.92 5.65
CA PRO A 92 14.66 -9.86 6.53
C PRO A 92 14.81 -8.54 5.80
N TYR A 93 14.48 -7.43 6.48
CA TYR A 93 14.73 -6.11 5.95
C TYR A 93 16.23 -5.84 5.95
N PHE A 94 16.76 -5.38 4.84
CA PHE A 94 18.19 -5.19 4.63
C PHE A 94 18.62 -3.81 5.14
N SER A 95 18.79 -3.66 6.44
CA SER A 95 19.24 -2.40 7.04
C SER A 95 20.63 -2.04 6.51
N GLY A 96 20.81 -0.78 6.14
CA GLY A 96 22.11 -0.31 5.67
C GLY A 96 22.38 -0.58 4.18
N LEU A 97 21.37 -1.02 3.43
CA LEU A 97 21.54 -1.21 1.99
C LEU A 97 22.02 0.08 1.31
N GLU A 98 21.64 1.24 1.86
CA GLU A 98 22.00 2.57 1.37
C GLU A 98 23.52 2.78 1.37
N ASP A 99 24.23 2.11 2.25
CA ASP A 99 25.68 2.22 2.34
C ASP A 99 26.40 1.63 1.11
N LYS A 100 25.68 0.84 0.32
CA LYS A 100 26.23 0.26 -0.90
C LYS A 100 26.22 1.23 -2.08
N ILE A 101 25.57 2.37 -1.93
CA ILE A 101 25.52 3.38 -3.00
C ILE A 101 26.90 3.99 -3.17
N ALA A 102 27.45 3.90 -4.39
CA ALA A 102 28.78 4.42 -4.68
C ALA A 102 28.79 5.96 -4.75
N ASP A 103 27.74 6.54 -5.31
CA ASP A 103 27.60 7.99 -5.47
C ASP A 103 26.17 8.38 -5.12
N LYS A 104 26.00 9.08 -4.01
CA LYS A 104 24.68 9.51 -3.53
C LYS A 104 24.22 10.83 -4.15
N HIS A 105 25.00 11.42 -5.05
CA HIS A 105 24.68 12.70 -5.71
C HIS A 105 24.27 13.80 -4.72
N GLY A 106 24.87 13.80 -3.54
CA GLY A 106 24.58 14.80 -2.51
C GLY A 106 23.30 14.55 -1.72
N PHE A 107 22.64 13.43 -1.94
CA PHE A 107 21.41 13.09 -1.20
C PHE A 107 21.72 12.64 0.23
N ASP A 108 20.87 13.06 1.16
CA ASP A 108 20.82 12.47 2.49
C ASP A 108 19.87 11.28 2.38
N VAL A 109 20.42 10.08 2.27
CA VAL A 109 19.62 8.89 1.98
C VAL A 109 19.01 8.34 3.28
N ASN A 110 17.69 8.26 3.33
CA ASN A 110 16.95 7.89 4.53
C ASN A 110 16.51 6.42 4.55
N GLY A 111 16.57 5.74 3.44
CA GLY A 111 16.10 4.36 3.37
C GLY A 111 15.96 3.89 1.93
N HIS A 112 15.24 2.79 1.79
CA HIS A 112 14.99 2.21 0.47
C HIS A 112 13.65 1.50 0.46
N ASP A 113 13.05 1.41 -0.72
CA ASP A 113 11.84 0.62 -0.97
C ASP A 113 12.16 -0.38 -2.06
N ILE A 114 11.79 -1.64 -1.85
CA ILE A 114 11.97 -2.68 -2.85
C ILE A 114 10.63 -3.35 -3.10
N THR A 115 10.21 -3.34 -4.35
CA THR A 115 9.07 -4.12 -4.81
C THR A 115 9.58 -5.05 -5.89
N PHE A 116 9.53 -6.34 -5.59
CA PHE A 116 9.84 -7.35 -6.58
C PHE A 116 8.68 -7.46 -7.56
N VAL A 117 8.94 -7.90 -8.75
CA VAL A 117 7.90 -8.07 -9.77
C VAL A 117 7.95 -9.50 -10.30
N GLY A 118 6.78 -10.04 -10.59
CA GLY A 118 6.67 -11.40 -11.10
C GLY A 118 5.25 -11.74 -11.45
N LEU A 119 5.00 -13.00 -11.66
CA LEU A 119 3.68 -13.50 -12.03
C LEU A 119 3.12 -14.29 -10.85
N CYS A 120 1.98 -13.86 -10.29
CA CYS A 120 1.40 -14.52 -9.13
C CYS A 120 0.90 -15.93 -9.49
N PRO A 121 0.70 -16.80 -8.47
CA PRO A 121 0.26 -18.18 -8.74
C PRO A 121 -1.02 -18.30 -9.56
N ASP A 122 -2.00 -17.44 -9.30
CA ASP A 122 -3.27 -17.45 -10.03
C ASP A 122 -3.08 -17.08 -11.51
N CYS A 123 -2.26 -16.07 -11.78
CA CYS A 123 -1.97 -15.62 -13.14
C CYS A 123 -1.10 -16.64 -13.89
N LYS A 124 -0.22 -17.34 -13.19
CA LYS A 124 0.55 -18.44 -13.78
C LYS A 124 -0.37 -19.55 -14.26
N ILE A 125 -1.35 -19.91 -13.46
CA ILE A 125 -2.33 -20.94 -13.82
C ILE A 125 -3.15 -20.49 -15.03
N LYS A 126 -3.62 -19.24 -15.02
CA LYS A 126 -4.40 -18.68 -16.13
C LYS A 126 -3.59 -18.67 -17.42
N LYS A 127 -2.33 -18.31 -17.37
CA LYS A 127 -1.45 -18.29 -18.53
C LYS A 127 -1.28 -19.68 -19.13
N LYS A 128 -1.08 -20.69 -18.28
CA LYS A 128 -0.97 -22.08 -18.74
C LYS A 128 -2.26 -22.58 -19.39
N ARG A 129 -3.42 -22.17 -18.85
CA ARG A 129 -4.73 -22.58 -19.38
C ARG A 129 -5.14 -21.81 -20.62
N GLY A 130 -4.64 -20.61 -20.80
CA GLY A 130 -5.00 -19.72 -21.89
C GLY A 130 -4.30 -19.98 -23.20
N GLN A 131 -3.52 -21.04 -23.29
CA GLN A 131 -2.81 -21.38 -24.52
C GLN A 131 -3.66 -22.21 -25.46
#